data_1fd5f392b557d9846c7d51b15c3dfbb1
#
_entry.id   1fd5f392b557d9846c7d51b15c3dfbb1
#
_cell.length_a   1.000
_cell.length_b   1.000
_cell.length_c   1.000
_cell.angle_alpha   90.00
_cell.angle_beta   90.00
_cell.angle_gamma   90.00
#
_symmetry.space_group_name_H-M   'P 1'
#
loop_
_entity.id
_entity.type
_entity.pdbx_description
1 polymer ?
#
loop_
_entity_poly.entity_id
_entity_poly.type
_entity_poly.pdbx_seq_one_letter_code
_entity_poly.pdbx_strand_id
1 'polypeptide(L)'
;MKKINVITLGCSKNTVDSEHLMAQLAAAGYTVTHDSDRTDAKVVVINTCGFIGDAKQESIDMILRAAAAKQTGKIERLFVVGCLSERYAEELRAELPEVDEFFGVKDWDDIVRALEATPRPALATERRLTTPKHYAYLKISEGCNWKCGYCAIPLIRGPHASVPMETLLEEARKLAAGGVRELIVIAQDTTYYGLDLYGKRRLAELLEALCRIDGIRWIRLHYAYPTAFPDEVIEVMAREPKICKYLDIPFQHVSDDQLAAMHRRHTKAQAYELIDKLRQAIPDLALRTTLLVGYPGETEADFEELLEFVRTVRFERLGVFPYSEEEGTYSARNLPDDVPEEVKQSRVERVMALQNEISLENNRARIGQLERVIIDSRQGDFYVGRSQYDSPEVDQEILIPAAGRRLIRGCFYQVRITAAEDYDLYGELETK
;
A
#
# COMPACT_ATOMS: atom_id res chain seq x y z
N MET A 1 22.45 -20.14 -17.91
CA MET A 1 21.99 -18.86 -17.36
C MET A 1 21.86 -19.00 -15.85
N LYS A 2 22.42 -18.05 -15.08
CA LYS A 2 22.23 -18.03 -13.62
C LYS A 2 20.76 -17.71 -13.32
N LYS A 3 20.11 -18.48 -12.44
CA LYS A 3 18.72 -18.28 -12.01
C LYS A 3 18.68 -17.61 -10.66
N ILE A 4 17.80 -16.62 -10.52
CA ILE A 4 17.57 -15.87 -9.28
C ILE A 4 16.09 -15.94 -8.92
N ASN A 5 15.79 -16.20 -7.65
CA ASN A 5 14.46 -16.03 -7.09
C ASN A 5 14.43 -14.78 -6.20
N VAL A 6 13.57 -13.84 -6.51
CA VAL A 6 13.32 -12.65 -5.69
C VAL A 6 12.04 -12.91 -4.89
N ILE A 7 12.14 -12.85 -3.58
CA ILE A 7 11.02 -12.98 -2.64
C ILE A 7 10.70 -11.60 -2.09
N THR A 8 9.43 -11.19 -2.14
CA THR A 8 9.02 -9.86 -1.71
C THR A 8 8.00 -9.95 -0.59
N LEU A 9 8.37 -9.43 0.57
CA LEU A 9 7.51 -9.35 1.75
C LEU A 9 7.08 -7.90 2.01
N GLY A 10 5.95 -7.73 2.65
CA GLY A 10 5.45 -6.44 3.14
C GLY A 10 4.58 -5.70 2.13
N CYS A 11 4.88 -4.43 1.86
CA CYS A 11 3.93 -3.50 1.24
C CYS A 11 4.19 -3.24 -0.25
N SER A 12 3.25 -2.54 -0.89
CA SER A 12 3.33 -2.11 -2.30
C SER A 12 4.61 -1.34 -2.66
N LYS A 13 5.26 -0.64 -1.69
CA LYS A 13 6.55 0.02 -1.94
C LYS A 13 7.65 -1.00 -2.16
N ASN A 14 7.70 -2.07 -1.34
CA ASN A 14 8.62 -3.19 -1.53
C ASN A 14 8.38 -3.91 -2.85
N THR A 15 7.10 -4.07 -3.25
CA THR A 15 6.76 -4.63 -4.57
C THR A 15 7.39 -3.83 -5.70
N VAL A 16 7.22 -2.50 -5.69
CA VAL A 16 7.84 -1.62 -6.70
C VAL A 16 9.36 -1.74 -6.72
N ASP A 17 9.99 -1.76 -5.53
CA ASP A 17 11.44 -1.89 -5.40
C ASP A 17 11.94 -3.22 -6.00
N SER A 18 11.28 -4.33 -5.69
CA SER A 18 11.61 -5.64 -6.25
C SER A 18 11.42 -5.71 -7.76
N GLU A 19 10.37 -5.09 -8.30
CA GLU A 19 10.10 -5.08 -9.74
C GLU A 19 11.17 -4.31 -10.53
N HIS A 20 11.69 -3.19 -9.99
CA HIS A 20 12.85 -2.49 -10.56
C HIS A 20 14.11 -3.35 -10.50
N LEU A 21 14.41 -3.98 -9.34
CA LEU A 21 15.54 -4.90 -9.21
C LEU A 21 15.47 -6.04 -10.23
N MET A 22 14.30 -6.67 -10.36
CA MET A 22 14.10 -7.77 -11.31
C MET A 22 14.30 -7.34 -12.76
N ALA A 23 13.92 -6.11 -13.12
CA ALA A 23 14.19 -5.56 -14.46
C ALA A 23 15.71 -5.40 -14.71
N GLN A 24 16.46 -4.89 -13.74
CA GLN A 24 17.91 -4.76 -13.81
C GLN A 24 18.59 -6.13 -13.97
N LEU A 25 18.19 -7.12 -13.15
CA LEU A 25 18.75 -8.46 -13.18
C LEU A 25 18.44 -9.19 -14.50
N ALA A 26 17.21 -9.06 -15.00
CA ALA A 26 16.82 -9.63 -16.30
C ALA A 26 17.65 -9.03 -17.45
N ALA A 27 17.86 -7.71 -17.44
CA ALA A 27 18.69 -7.02 -18.43
C ALA A 27 20.19 -7.39 -18.32
N ALA A 28 20.64 -7.84 -17.15
CA ALA A 28 21.97 -8.40 -16.94
C ALA A 28 22.10 -9.89 -17.38
N GLY A 29 21.05 -10.48 -17.92
CA GLY A 29 21.05 -11.84 -18.46
C GLY A 29 20.69 -12.94 -17.46
N TYR A 30 20.15 -12.59 -16.30
CA TYR A 30 19.65 -13.58 -15.35
C TYR A 30 18.22 -14.05 -15.72
N THR A 31 17.94 -15.32 -15.45
CA THR A 31 16.56 -15.80 -15.42
C THR A 31 15.98 -15.53 -14.03
N VAL A 32 15.05 -14.59 -13.94
CA VAL A 32 14.48 -14.14 -12.66
C VAL A 32 13.10 -14.75 -12.46
N THR A 33 12.87 -15.40 -11.32
CA THR A 33 11.58 -15.82 -10.80
C THR A 33 11.18 -14.95 -9.60
N HIS A 34 9.91 -14.89 -9.28
CA HIS A 34 9.37 -14.13 -8.14
C HIS A 34 8.47 -15.03 -7.30
N ASP A 35 8.66 -15.01 -5.98
CA ASP A 35 7.90 -15.75 -4.97
C ASP A 35 7.64 -17.22 -5.36
N SER A 36 8.67 -17.88 -5.91
CA SER A 36 8.51 -19.21 -6.45
C SER A 36 9.03 -20.30 -5.49
N ASP A 37 8.13 -21.13 -4.98
CA ASP A 37 8.46 -22.32 -4.20
C ASP A 37 9.01 -23.47 -5.07
N ARG A 38 8.80 -23.40 -6.39
CA ARG A 38 9.18 -24.46 -7.37
C ARG A 38 10.35 -24.02 -8.25
N THR A 39 11.27 -23.25 -7.69
CA THR A 39 12.43 -22.77 -8.44
C THR A 39 13.65 -23.67 -8.20
N ASP A 40 14.49 -23.81 -9.21
CA ASP A 40 15.85 -24.35 -9.13
C ASP A 40 16.89 -23.21 -9.05
N ALA A 41 16.46 -22.01 -8.67
CA ALA A 41 17.34 -20.86 -8.50
C ALA A 41 18.34 -21.12 -7.38
N LYS A 42 19.64 -20.90 -7.70
CA LYS A 42 20.73 -21.02 -6.74
C LYS A 42 21.01 -19.75 -5.99
N VAL A 43 20.45 -18.64 -6.43
CA VAL A 43 20.55 -17.33 -5.80
C VAL A 43 19.15 -16.90 -5.36
N VAL A 44 19.04 -16.46 -4.11
CA VAL A 44 17.80 -15.93 -3.54
C VAL A 44 18.05 -14.52 -3.01
N VAL A 45 17.16 -13.60 -3.34
CA VAL A 45 17.12 -12.23 -2.79
C VAL A 45 15.81 -12.07 -2.06
N ILE A 46 15.83 -11.72 -0.77
CA ILE A 46 14.63 -11.50 0.05
C ILE A 46 14.51 -10.01 0.35
N ASN A 47 13.46 -9.39 -0.18
CA ASN A 47 13.09 -8.02 0.16
C ASN A 47 12.12 -8.05 1.36
N THR A 48 12.58 -7.53 2.49
CA THR A 48 12.00 -7.71 3.81
C THR A 48 11.16 -6.52 4.28
N CYS A 49 10.17 -6.79 5.11
CA CYS A 49 9.45 -5.77 5.87
C CYS A 49 10.01 -5.66 7.30
N GLY A 50 10.17 -4.44 7.78
CA GLY A 50 10.68 -4.16 9.14
C GLY A 50 9.84 -3.11 9.87
N PHE A 51 8.55 -2.98 9.51
CA PHE A 51 7.71 -1.88 9.98
C PHE A 51 6.98 -2.21 11.29
N ILE A 52 6.34 -3.36 11.39
CA ILE A 52 5.61 -3.81 12.60
C ILE A 52 6.01 -5.24 12.98
N GLY A 53 5.73 -5.62 14.23
CA GLY A 53 6.14 -6.90 14.83
C GLY A 53 5.87 -8.12 13.95
N ASP A 54 4.63 -8.32 13.51
CA ASP A 54 4.24 -9.47 12.70
C ASP A 54 4.97 -9.54 11.36
N ALA A 55 5.12 -8.39 10.67
CA ALA A 55 5.83 -8.34 9.40
C ALA A 55 7.36 -8.53 9.56
N LYS A 56 7.92 -8.16 10.73
CA LYS A 56 9.31 -8.49 11.09
C LYS A 56 9.45 -10.00 11.29
N GLN A 57 8.52 -10.62 12.01
CA GLN A 57 8.56 -12.07 12.26
C GLN A 57 8.43 -12.86 10.94
N GLU A 58 7.50 -12.49 10.06
CA GLU A 58 7.37 -13.09 8.73
C GLU A 58 8.68 -13.01 7.93
N SER A 59 9.33 -11.85 7.98
CA SER A 59 10.61 -11.63 7.30
C SER A 59 11.72 -12.50 7.88
N ILE A 60 11.84 -12.60 9.20
CA ILE A 60 12.81 -13.46 9.88
C ILE A 60 12.56 -14.93 9.54
N ASP A 61 11.32 -15.39 9.60
CA ASP A 61 10.96 -16.78 9.28
C ASP A 61 11.32 -17.13 7.83
N MET A 62 11.14 -16.22 6.89
CA MET A 62 11.51 -16.42 5.49
C MET A 62 13.03 -16.50 5.33
N ILE A 63 13.79 -15.64 6.02
CA ILE A 63 15.26 -15.68 6.00
C ILE A 63 15.75 -17.02 6.57
N LEU A 64 15.21 -17.47 7.71
CA LEU A 64 15.57 -18.75 8.34
C LEU A 64 15.30 -19.95 7.42
N ARG A 65 14.16 -19.97 6.71
CA ARG A 65 13.84 -21.00 5.71
C ARG A 65 14.86 -21.02 4.58
N ALA A 66 15.24 -19.85 4.06
CA ALA A 66 16.24 -19.74 3.00
C ALA A 66 17.64 -20.11 3.50
N ALA A 67 18.03 -19.75 4.72
CA ALA A 67 19.27 -20.15 5.36
C ALA A 67 19.38 -21.69 5.50
N ALA A 68 18.32 -22.34 5.96
CA ALA A 68 18.26 -23.81 6.02
C ALA A 68 18.36 -24.46 4.63
N ALA A 69 17.76 -23.85 3.60
CA ALA A 69 17.92 -24.31 2.23
C ALA A 69 19.36 -24.14 1.71
N LYS A 70 20.07 -23.09 2.15
CA LYS A 70 21.48 -22.88 1.81
C LYS A 70 22.37 -23.93 2.49
N GLN A 71 22.17 -24.22 3.77
CA GLN A 71 22.91 -25.27 4.50
C GLN A 71 22.77 -26.66 3.83
N THR A 72 21.61 -26.95 3.22
CA THR A 72 21.38 -28.21 2.48
C THR A 72 21.87 -28.18 1.02
N GLY A 73 22.51 -27.09 0.58
CA GLY A 73 23.02 -26.93 -0.79
C GLY A 73 21.96 -26.69 -1.87
N LYS A 74 20.72 -26.45 -1.48
CA LYS A 74 19.65 -26.04 -2.42
C LYS A 74 19.86 -24.65 -2.95
N ILE A 75 20.30 -23.73 -2.09
CA ILE A 75 20.67 -22.34 -2.38
C ILE A 75 22.18 -22.21 -2.24
N GLU A 76 22.84 -21.46 -3.12
CA GLU A 76 24.28 -21.18 -3.10
C GLU A 76 24.56 -19.79 -2.51
N ARG A 77 23.71 -18.80 -2.85
CA ARG A 77 23.83 -17.41 -2.37
C ARG A 77 22.49 -16.88 -1.88
N LEU A 78 22.52 -16.24 -0.71
CA LEU A 78 21.36 -15.66 -0.05
C LEU A 78 21.64 -14.19 0.27
N PHE A 79 20.83 -13.30 -0.26
CA PHE A 79 20.87 -11.86 -0.02
C PHE A 79 19.60 -11.39 0.65
N VAL A 80 19.73 -10.47 1.57
CA VAL A 80 18.58 -9.87 2.27
C VAL A 80 18.65 -8.35 2.07
N VAL A 81 17.50 -7.76 1.72
CA VAL A 81 17.36 -6.32 1.48
C VAL A 81 16.06 -5.80 2.09
N GLY A 82 15.90 -4.52 2.22
CA GLY A 82 14.63 -3.89 2.60
C GLY A 82 14.59 -3.34 4.00
N CYS A 83 13.37 -3.15 4.52
CA CYS A 83 13.13 -2.39 5.74
C CYS A 83 13.70 -3.06 7.00
N LEU A 84 13.64 -4.39 7.11
CA LEU A 84 14.21 -5.11 8.26
C LEU A 84 15.72 -5.00 8.25
N SER A 85 16.33 -5.24 7.09
CA SER A 85 17.76 -5.16 6.89
C SER A 85 18.31 -3.76 7.16
N GLU A 86 17.59 -2.69 6.75
CA GLU A 86 17.97 -1.31 7.05
C GLU A 86 18.03 -1.01 8.56
N ARG A 87 17.11 -1.59 9.35
CA ARG A 87 17.02 -1.33 10.79
C ARG A 87 18.00 -2.12 11.62
N TYR A 88 18.26 -3.37 11.24
CA TYR A 88 18.87 -4.39 12.11
C TYR A 88 20.04 -5.12 11.43
N ALA A 89 20.72 -4.45 10.47
CA ALA A 89 21.78 -5.10 9.68
C ALA A 89 22.92 -5.69 10.53
N GLU A 90 23.32 -5.02 11.62
CA GLU A 90 24.42 -5.48 12.47
C GLU A 90 23.99 -6.71 13.29
N GLU A 91 22.83 -6.66 13.91
CA GLU A 91 22.27 -7.76 14.70
C GLU A 91 22.00 -8.99 13.81
N LEU A 92 21.38 -8.76 12.64
CA LEU A 92 21.10 -9.84 11.70
C LEU A 92 22.36 -10.51 11.16
N ARG A 93 23.43 -9.75 10.91
CA ARG A 93 24.73 -10.33 10.50
C ARG A 93 25.33 -11.21 11.57
N ALA A 94 25.17 -10.82 12.83
CA ALA A 94 25.71 -11.59 13.96
C ALA A 94 24.93 -12.92 14.17
N GLU A 95 23.61 -12.90 13.98
CA GLU A 95 22.73 -14.04 14.26
C GLU A 95 22.50 -14.95 13.05
N LEU A 96 22.66 -14.45 11.83
CA LEU A 96 22.37 -15.15 10.59
C LEU A 96 23.58 -15.18 9.63
N PRO A 97 24.66 -15.88 10.02
CA PRO A 97 25.91 -15.95 9.23
C PRO A 97 25.74 -16.70 7.89
N GLU A 98 24.64 -17.40 7.66
CA GLU A 98 24.31 -18.03 6.40
C GLU A 98 23.94 -17.02 5.30
N VAL A 99 23.50 -15.82 5.65
CA VAL A 99 23.22 -14.76 4.68
C VAL A 99 24.55 -14.19 4.17
N ASP A 100 24.73 -14.17 2.86
CA ASP A 100 25.97 -13.67 2.27
C ASP A 100 26.15 -12.18 2.44
N GLU A 101 25.04 -11.40 2.32
CA GLU A 101 25.08 -9.96 2.50
C GLU A 101 23.70 -9.38 2.80
N PHE A 102 23.68 -8.31 3.63
CA PHE A 102 22.50 -7.52 3.98
C PHE A 102 22.63 -6.13 3.35
N PHE A 103 21.57 -5.70 2.67
CA PHE A 103 21.48 -4.41 2.00
C PHE A 103 20.34 -3.57 2.58
N GLY A 104 20.53 -2.26 2.62
CA GLY A 104 19.51 -1.31 3.02
C GLY A 104 18.47 -1.04 1.91
N VAL A 105 17.49 -0.19 2.21
CA VAL A 105 16.40 0.14 1.29
C VAL A 105 16.82 1.00 0.08
N LYS A 106 18.07 1.50 0.07
CA LYS A 106 18.62 2.32 -1.02
C LYS A 106 19.70 1.63 -1.82
N ASP A 107 20.15 0.44 -1.41
CA ASP A 107 21.35 -0.22 -1.92
C ASP A 107 21.08 -1.14 -3.12
N TRP A 108 20.05 -0.81 -3.94
CA TRP A 108 19.62 -1.63 -5.08
C TRP A 108 20.74 -1.83 -6.11
N ASP A 109 21.55 -0.81 -6.36
CA ASP A 109 22.69 -0.91 -7.26
C ASP A 109 23.79 -1.82 -6.71
N ASP A 110 23.94 -1.85 -5.39
CA ASP A 110 24.95 -2.68 -4.72
C ASP A 110 24.57 -4.16 -4.78
N ILE A 111 23.30 -4.50 -4.67
CA ILE A 111 22.82 -5.88 -4.93
C ILE A 111 23.17 -6.31 -6.36
N VAL A 112 22.95 -5.43 -7.34
CA VAL A 112 23.27 -5.73 -8.75
C VAL A 112 24.76 -5.98 -8.90
N ARG A 113 25.62 -5.18 -8.24
CA ARG A 113 27.09 -5.35 -8.23
C ARG A 113 27.51 -6.63 -7.51
N ALA A 114 26.93 -6.92 -6.35
CA ALA A 114 27.19 -8.16 -5.60
C ALA A 114 26.86 -9.41 -6.43
N LEU A 115 25.91 -9.30 -7.35
CA LEU A 115 25.56 -10.34 -8.31
C LEU A 115 26.43 -10.32 -9.59
N GLU A 116 27.59 -9.63 -9.57
CA GLU A 116 28.53 -9.53 -10.69
C GLU A 116 27.91 -8.90 -11.95
N ALA A 117 26.90 -8.03 -11.78
CA ALA A 117 26.24 -7.30 -12.85
C ALA A 117 26.53 -5.80 -12.73
N THR A 118 26.32 -5.07 -13.82
CA THR A 118 26.49 -3.61 -13.85
C THR A 118 25.12 -2.94 -13.79
N PRO A 119 24.86 -2.08 -12.79
CA PRO A 119 23.63 -1.27 -12.76
C PRO A 119 23.48 -0.43 -14.00
N ARG A 120 22.25 -0.35 -14.52
CA ARG A 120 21.94 0.40 -15.76
C ARG A 120 20.96 1.53 -15.45
N PRO A 121 21.41 2.78 -15.28
CA PRO A 121 20.54 3.92 -15.01
C PRO A 121 19.43 4.12 -16.07
N ALA A 122 19.70 3.74 -17.33
CA ALA A 122 18.69 3.77 -18.40
C ALA A 122 17.46 2.87 -18.13
N LEU A 123 17.54 1.95 -17.18
CA LEU A 123 16.46 1.07 -16.78
C LEU A 123 15.71 1.56 -15.51
N ALA A 124 15.97 2.78 -15.06
CA ALA A 124 15.32 3.33 -13.85
C ALA A 124 13.78 3.37 -13.94
N THR A 125 13.22 3.41 -15.14
CA THR A 125 11.77 3.39 -15.40
C THR A 125 11.27 2.05 -15.94
N GLU A 126 12.12 1.03 -15.98
CA GLU A 126 11.74 -0.32 -16.39
C GLU A 126 11.29 -1.14 -15.19
N ARG A 127 10.21 -1.90 -15.38
CA ARG A 127 9.62 -2.75 -14.35
C ARG A 127 9.36 -4.15 -14.87
N ARG A 128 9.60 -5.13 -14.04
CA ARG A 128 9.11 -6.49 -14.27
C ARG A 128 7.96 -6.75 -13.29
N LEU A 129 6.73 -6.48 -13.75
CA LEU A 129 5.55 -6.53 -12.89
C LEU A 129 5.34 -7.90 -12.27
N THR A 130 5.02 -7.90 -10.98
CA THR A 130 4.60 -9.04 -10.19
C THR A 130 3.10 -9.03 -9.94
N THR A 131 2.49 -7.86 -10.01
CA THR A 131 1.04 -7.68 -9.99
C THR A 131 0.39 -8.25 -11.26
N PRO A 132 -0.93 -8.49 -11.25
CA PRO A 132 -1.70 -8.71 -12.46
C PRO A 132 -1.44 -7.62 -13.50
N LYS A 133 -1.31 -8.00 -14.78
CA LYS A 133 -0.88 -7.09 -15.87
C LYS A 133 -1.74 -5.84 -16.06
N HIS A 134 -2.93 -5.76 -15.48
CA HIS A 134 -3.88 -4.68 -15.70
C HIS A 134 -3.80 -3.56 -14.65
N TYR A 135 -3.07 -3.77 -13.55
CA TYR A 135 -2.77 -2.69 -12.62
C TYR A 135 -1.30 -2.70 -12.19
N ALA A 136 -0.81 -1.56 -11.78
CA ALA A 136 0.53 -1.41 -11.23
C ALA A 136 0.56 -0.29 -10.19
N TYR A 137 1.42 -0.45 -9.19
CA TYR A 137 1.75 0.63 -8.27
C TYR A 137 2.73 1.62 -8.92
N LEU A 138 2.50 2.91 -8.74
CA LEU A 138 3.43 3.98 -9.14
C LEU A 138 3.92 4.68 -7.87
N LYS A 139 5.16 4.41 -7.48
CA LYS A 139 5.79 4.99 -6.30
C LYS A 139 6.36 6.37 -6.63
N ILE A 140 5.70 7.44 -6.15
CA ILE A 140 6.02 8.83 -6.54
C ILE A 140 7.07 9.50 -5.64
N SER A 141 7.32 8.92 -4.47
CA SER A 141 8.36 9.39 -3.55
C SER A 141 8.78 8.29 -2.58
N GLU A 142 9.87 8.51 -1.89
CA GLU A 142 10.42 7.65 -0.84
C GLU A 142 10.61 8.46 0.45
N GLY A 143 10.52 7.81 1.63
CA GLY A 143 10.73 8.46 2.92
C GLY A 143 9.60 9.40 3.35
N CYS A 144 9.71 9.94 4.57
CA CYS A 144 8.67 10.77 5.17
C CYS A 144 9.25 11.81 6.13
N ASN A 145 8.76 13.06 6.05
CA ASN A 145 9.18 14.15 6.92
C ASN A 145 8.26 14.35 8.13
N TRP A 146 7.13 13.63 8.20
CA TRP A 146 6.29 13.61 9.38
C TRP A 146 6.97 12.82 10.49
N LYS A 147 6.93 13.36 11.68
CA LYS A 147 7.56 12.77 12.87
C LYS A 147 6.48 12.19 13.80
N CYS A 148 5.57 11.38 13.24
CA CYS A 148 4.56 10.70 14.05
C CYS A 148 5.23 9.82 15.11
N GLY A 149 4.79 9.94 16.36
CA GLY A 149 5.46 9.36 17.52
C GLY A 149 5.67 7.84 17.47
N TYR A 150 4.73 7.14 16.87
CA TYR A 150 4.72 5.67 16.71
C TYR A 150 5.48 5.16 15.48
N CYS A 151 5.90 6.04 14.57
CA CYS A 151 6.27 5.62 13.21
C CYS A 151 7.79 5.50 13.03
N ALA A 152 8.23 4.31 12.63
CA ALA A 152 9.63 4.02 12.32
C ALA A 152 10.05 4.39 10.88
N ILE A 153 9.15 4.80 10.01
CA ILE A 153 9.46 5.09 8.60
C ILE A 153 10.61 6.09 8.40
N PRO A 154 10.69 7.22 9.13
CA PRO A 154 11.82 8.13 8.98
C PRO A 154 13.19 7.49 9.33
N LEU A 155 13.20 6.49 10.21
CA LEU A 155 14.40 5.74 10.59
C LEU A 155 14.80 4.72 9.51
N ILE A 156 13.81 4.17 8.78
CA ILE A 156 14.01 3.11 7.78
C ILE A 156 14.29 3.72 6.40
N ARG A 157 13.39 4.60 5.94
CA ARG A 157 13.40 5.11 4.55
C ARG A 157 13.92 6.53 4.43
N GLY A 158 14.25 7.16 5.57
CA GLY A 158 14.83 8.50 5.63
C GLY A 158 13.84 9.62 5.32
N PRO A 159 14.37 10.82 5.01
CA PRO A 159 13.55 11.98 4.66
C PRO A 159 12.83 11.78 3.32
N HIS A 160 11.74 12.53 3.15
CA HIS A 160 10.98 12.51 1.91
C HIS A 160 11.84 12.94 0.71
N ALA A 161 11.79 12.14 -0.34
CA ALA A 161 12.47 12.38 -1.60
C ALA A 161 11.50 12.07 -2.75
N SER A 162 11.05 13.10 -3.47
CA SER A 162 10.17 12.96 -4.62
C SER A 162 10.90 12.43 -5.85
N VAL A 163 10.24 11.58 -6.63
CA VAL A 163 10.73 11.20 -7.96
C VAL A 163 10.37 12.32 -8.96
N PRO A 164 11.29 12.74 -9.87
CA PRO A 164 10.97 13.74 -10.87
C PRO A 164 9.74 13.39 -11.71
N MET A 165 8.89 14.37 -11.99
CA MET A 165 7.62 14.16 -12.69
C MET A 165 7.81 13.51 -14.05
N GLU A 166 8.84 13.92 -14.78
CA GLU A 166 9.17 13.40 -16.11
C GLU A 166 9.49 11.89 -16.06
N THR A 167 10.22 11.46 -15.02
CA THR A 167 10.55 10.05 -14.78
C THR A 167 9.29 9.24 -14.50
N LEU A 168 8.40 9.75 -13.63
CA LEU A 168 7.12 9.10 -13.32
C LEU A 168 6.22 8.97 -14.55
N LEU A 169 6.16 10.02 -15.37
CA LEU A 169 5.37 9.99 -16.61
C LEU A 169 5.95 9.04 -17.64
N GLU A 170 7.27 8.91 -17.73
CA GLU A 170 7.92 7.91 -18.60
C GLU A 170 7.59 6.50 -18.12
N GLU A 171 7.76 6.21 -16.83
CA GLU A 171 7.42 4.91 -16.23
C GLU A 171 5.94 4.58 -16.47
N ALA A 172 5.03 5.52 -16.20
CA ALA A 172 3.60 5.32 -16.41
C ALA A 172 3.22 5.03 -17.86
N ARG A 173 3.89 5.70 -18.85
CA ARG A 173 3.70 5.39 -20.27
C ARG A 173 4.18 3.98 -20.63
N LYS A 174 5.32 3.53 -20.09
CA LYS A 174 5.82 2.17 -20.31
C LYS A 174 4.87 1.12 -19.70
N LEU A 175 4.37 1.37 -18.50
CA LEU A 175 3.36 0.52 -17.87
C LEU A 175 2.08 0.44 -18.70
N ALA A 176 1.58 1.57 -19.20
CA ALA A 176 0.40 1.63 -20.07
C ALA A 176 0.62 0.86 -21.39
N ALA A 177 1.79 1.03 -22.02
CA ALA A 177 2.17 0.28 -23.22
C ALA A 177 2.28 -1.23 -22.96
N GLY A 178 2.66 -1.64 -21.73
CA GLY A 178 2.67 -3.03 -21.25
C GLY A 178 1.29 -3.62 -20.96
N GLY A 179 0.22 -2.80 -21.03
CA GLY A 179 -1.17 -3.24 -20.83
C GLY A 179 -1.79 -2.88 -19.49
N VAL A 180 -1.09 -2.12 -18.64
CA VAL A 180 -1.63 -1.57 -17.39
C VAL A 180 -2.77 -0.61 -17.71
N ARG A 181 -3.88 -0.75 -17.00
CA ARG A 181 -5.10 0.06 -17.13
C ARG A 181 -5.42 0.87 -15.88
N GLU A 182 -4.96 0.40 -14.74
CA GLU A 182 -5.08 1.10 -13.45
C GLU A 182 -3.68 1.39 -12.89
N LEU A 183 -3.42 2.67 -12.57
CA LEU A 183 -2.27 3.09 -11.78
C LEU A 183 -2.69 3.37 -10.34
N ILE A 184 -2.00 2.76 -9.39
CA ILE A 184 -2.18 3.02 -7.98
C ILE A 184 -1.01 3.86 -7.50
N VAL A 185 -1.27 5.14 -7.29
CA VAL A 185 -0.26 6.12 -6.87
C VAL A 185 0.02 5.97 -5.39
N ILE A 186 1.26 5.68 -5.05
CA ILE A 186 1.71 5.38 -3.68
C ILE A 186 2.94 6.20 -3.27
N ALA A 187 3.01 6.47 -1.97
CA ALA A 187 4.17 6.99 -1.25
C ALA A 187 4.03 6.66 0.23
N GLN A 188 4.84 7.19 1.10
CA GLN A 188 4.56 7.24 2.53
C GLN A 188 3.57 8.38 2.86
N ASP A 189 3.65 9.47 2.12
CA ASP A 189 2.66 10.55 2.04
C ASP A 189 2.65 11.11 0.63
N THR A 190 1.57 10.85 -0.11
CA THR A 190 1.42 11.33 -1.49
C THR A 190 1.16 12.83 -1.56
N THR A 191 0.55 13.43 -0.52
CA THR A 191 0.22 14.86 -0.51
C THR A 191 1.45 15.75 -0.39
N TYR A 192 2.61 15.21 0.04
CA TYR A 192 3.87 15.93 0.18
C TYR A 192 4.64 16.04 -1.15
N TYR A 193 4.22 15.30 -2.18
CA TYR A 193 4.93 15.20 -3.45
C TYR A 193 5.29 16.55 -4.06
N GLY A 194 6.55 16.68 -4.42
CA GLY A 194 7.10 17.84 -5.14
C GLY A 194 7.63 18.96 -4.25
N LEU A 195 7.31 18.98 -2.95
CA LEU A 195 7.70 20.06 -2.05
C LEU A 195 9.23 20.18 -1.91
N ASP A 196 9.93 19.06 -1.88
CA ASP A 196 11.39 18.97 -1.83
C ASP A 196 12.06 19.33 -3.16
N LEU A 197 11.52 18.86 -4.29
CA LEU A 197 12.11 19.07 -5.62
C LEU A 197 11.78 20.42 -6.25
N TYR A 198 10.56 20.92 -6.04
CA TYR A 198 10.02 22.07 -6.76
C TYR A 198 9.66 23.26 -5.84
N GLY A 199 9.87 23.13 -4.54
CA GLY A 199 9.50 24.15 -3.54
C GLY A 199 8.00 24.33 -3.32
N LYS A 200 7.16 23.50 -3.96
CA LYS A 200 5.69 23.47 -3.83
C LYS A 200 5.15 22.06 -4.01
N ARG A 201 3.98 21.78 -3.47
CA ARG A 201 3.28 20.53 -3.72
C ARG A 201 2.80 20.47 -5.16
N ARG A 202 3.00 19.33 -5.83
CA ARG A 202 2.66 19.14 -7.24
C ARG A 202 1.87 17.86 -7.52
N LEU A 203 1.23 17.30 -6.51
CA LEU A 203 0.43 16.07 -6.70
C LEU A 203 -0.71 16.29 -7.70
N ALA A 204 -1.44 17.42 -7.61
CA ALA A 204 -2.52 17.73 -8.56
C ALA A 204 -2.02 17.78 -10.00
N GLU A 205 -0.91 18.48 -10.25
CA GLU A 205 -0.30 18.57 -11.59
C GLU A 205 0.15 17.18 -12.10
N LEU A 206 0.70 16.33 -11.23
CA LEU A 206 1.06 14.96 -11.57
C LEU A 206 -0.17 14.12 -11.96
N LEU A 207 -1.24 14.17 -11.14
CA LEU A 207 -2.48 13.43 -11.41
C LEU A 207 -3.10 13.84 -12.75
N GLU A 208 -3.16 15.15 -13.05
CA GLU A 208 -3.62 15.63 -14.35
C GLU A 208 -2.77 15.11 -15.52
N ALA A 209 -1.44 15.11 -15.34
CA ALA A 209 -0.53 14.62 -16.38
C ALA A 209 -0.68 13.11 -16.59
N LEU A 210 -0.88 12.33 -15.53
CA LEU A 210 -1.17 10.88 -15.59
C LEU A 210 -2.52 10.61 -16.30
N CYS A 211 -3.54 11.45 -16.08
CA CYS A 211 -4.83 11.34 -16.78
C CYS A 211 -4.72 11.46 -18.31
N ARG A 212 -3.70 12.16 -18.80
CA ARG A 212 -3.46 12.33 -20.25
C ARG A 212 -2.78 11.12 -20.92
N ILE A 213 -2.34 10.13 -20.13
CA ILE A 213 -1.69 8.95 -20.69
C ILE A 213 -2.74 8.04 -21.33
N ASP A 214 -2.52 7.72 -22.60
CA ASP A 214 -3.34 6.75 -23.31
C ASP A 214 -3.16 5.33 -22.73
N GLY A 215 -4.25 4.56 -22.71
CA GLY A 215 -4.24 3.21 -22.12
C GLY A 215 -4.63 3.17 -20.63
N ILE A 216 -4.24 4.16 -19.83
CA ILE A 216 -4.67 4.29 -18.44
C ILE A 216 -6.15 4.67 -18.39
N ARG A 217 -6.91 3.94 -17.59
CA ARG A 217 -8.36 4.10 -17.43
C ARG A 217 -8.75 4.47 -16.01
N TRP A 218 -7.96 4.05 -15.01
CA TRP A 218 -8.11 4.39 -13.61
C TRP A 218 -6.78 4.84 -12.99
N ILE A 219 -6.86 5.82 -12.13
CA ILE A 219 -5.80 6.31 -11.27
C ILE A 219 -6.36 6.33 -9.86
N ARG A 220 -5.75 5.58 -8.96
CA ARG A 220 -6.16 5.48 -7.56
C ARG A 220 -5.11 6.11 -6.67
N LEU A 221 -5.52 6.92 -5.69
CA LEU A 221 -4.63 7.60 -4.77
C LEU A 221 -4.65 6.93 -3.40
N HIS A 222 -3.48 6.53 -2.92
CA HIS A 222 -3.28 5.96 -1.59
C HIS A 222 -2.38 6.84 -0.72
N TYR A 223 -2.44 6.61 0.59
CA TYR A 223 -1.54 7.17 1.59
C TYR A 223 -1.49 8.71 1.57
N ALA A 224 -2.63 9.32 1.65
CA ALA A 224 -2.73 10.77 1.82
C ALA A 224 -2.61 11.15 3.31
N TYR A 225 -2.00 12.28 3.59
CA TYR A 225 -1.91 12.79 4.96
C TYR A 225 -2.96 13.89 5.19
N PRO A 226 -3.70 13.89 6.32
CA PRO A 226 -4.83 14.79 6.51
C PRO A 226 -4.45 16.27 6.70
N THR A 227 -3.24 16.53 7.24
CA THR A 227 -2.82 17.92 7.55
C THR A 227 -2.50 18.69 6.29
N ALA A 228 -3.12 19.86 6.14
CA ALA A 228 -2.94 20.74 5.00
C ALA A 228 -3.10 20.00 3.67
N PHE A 229 -4.16 19.21 3.56
CA PHE A 229 -4.49 18.50 2.32
C PHE A 229 -4.70 19.51 1.19
N PRO A 230 -4.06 19.36 0.02
CA PRO A 230 -4.13 20.36 -1.04
C PRO A 230 -5.52 20.40 -1.70
N ASP A 231 -6.11 21.59 -1.77
CA ASP A 231 -7.42 21.80 -2.38
C ASP A 231 -7.43 21.47 -3.86
N GLU A 232 -6.33 21.75 -4.55
CA GLU A 232 -6.15 21.44 -5.96
C GLU A 232 -6.25 19.93 -6.23
N VAL A 233 -5.88 19.08 -5.27
CA VAL A 233 -6.04 17.62 -5.39
C VAL A 233 -7.52 17.26 -5.33
N ILE A 234 -8.30 17.88 -4.44
CA ILE A 234 -9.76 17.66 -4.35
C ILE A 234 -10.43 18.06 -5.66
N GLU A 235 -10.08 19.22 -6.21
CA GLU A 235 -10.61 19.72 -7.48
C GLU A 235 -10.31 18.78 -8.67
N VAL A 236 -9.07 18.31 -8.75
CA VAL A 236 -8.65 17.36 -9.80
C VAL A 236 -9.38 16.03 -9.65
N MET A 237 -9.49 15.48 -8.43
CA MET A 237 -10.24 14.25 -8.17
C MET A 237 -11.72 14.38 -8.52
N ALA A 238 -12.33 15.51 -8.23
CA ALA A 238 -13.73 15.78 -8.58
C ALA A 238 -13.95 15.80 -10.10
N ARG A 239 -13.07 16.50 -10.83
CA ARG A 239 -13.20 16.79 -12.25
C ARG A 239 -12.80 15.64 -13.16
N GLU A 240 -11.72 14.93 -12.83
CA GLU A 240 -11.13 13.96 -13.73
C GLU A 240 -11.81 12.57 -13.61
N PRO A 241 -12.42 12.06 -14.69
CA PRO A 241 -13.16 10.79 -14.64
C PRO A 241 -12.27 9.55 -14.60
N LYS A 242 -10.97 9.69 -14.88
CA LYS A 242 -10.00 8.60 -14.73
C LYS A 242 -9.54 8.42 -13.29
N ILE A 243 -9.70 9.44 -12.42
CA ILE A 243 -9.36 9.32 -11.01
C ILE A 243 -10.50 8.64 -10.29
N CYS A 244 -10.20 7.51 -9.68
CA CYS A 244 -11.15 6.76 -8.87
C CYS A 244 -11.68 7.64 -7.72
N LYS A 245 -12.98 7.57 -7.47
CA LYS A 245 -13.59 8.28 -6.34
C LYS A 245 -13.31 7.49 -5.06
N TYR A 246 -12.04 7.43 -4.73
CA TYR A 246 -11.46 6.66 -3.63
C TYR A 246 -10.26 7.42 -3.08
N LEU A 247 -10.20 7.58 -1.76
CA LEU A 247 -9.09 8.26 -1.11
C LEU A 247 -8.77 7.58 0.23
N ASP A 248 -7.52 7.16 0.39
CA ASP A 248 -7.00 6.56 1.62
C ASP A 248 -6.29 7.62 2.46
N ILE A 249 -6.91 7.99 3.59
CA ILE A 249 -6.40 8.97 4.56
C ILE A 249 -6.35 8.33 5.96
N PRO A 250 -5.19 7.89 6.43
CA PRO A 250 -5.03 7.38 7.79
C PRO A 250 -5.16 8.50 8.82
N PHE A 251 -6.32 8.68 9.45
CA PHE A 251 -6.51 9.65 10.53
C PHE A 251 -5.81 9.21 11.82
N GLN A 252 -5.70 7.91 12.05
CA GLN A 252 -5.12 7.22 13.20
C GLN A 252 -5.97 7.36 14.46
N HIS A 253 -6.34 8.54 14.86
CA HIS A 253 -7.22 8.85 15.99
C HIS A 253 -8.00 10.14 15.73
N VAL A 254 -8.90 10.52 16.66
CA VAL A 254 -9.68 11.76 16.59
C VAL A 254 -9.60 12.62 17.86
N SER A 255 -9.33 12.02 19.04
CA SER A 255 -9.10 12.79 20.29
C SER A 255 -7.90 13.71 20.11
N ASP A 256 -8.06 14.97 20.43
CA ASP A 256 -7.01 15.99 20.30
C ASP A 256 -5.80 15.66 21.20
N ASP A 257 -6.03 15.10 22.38
CA ASP A 257 -4.97 14.67 23.30
C ASP A 257 -4.14 13.52 22.69
N GLN A 258 -4.80 12.53 22.10
CA GLN A 258 -4.14 11.41 21.43
C GLN A 258 -3.43 11.87 20.15
N LEU A 259 -4.03 12.71 19.35
CA LEU A 259 -3.39 13.28 18.16
C LEU A 259 -2.13 14.06 18.50
N ALA A 260 -2.16 14.85 19.59
CA ALA A 260 -0.99 15.58 20.09
C ALA A 260 0.10 14.62 20.57
N ALA A 261 -0.25 13.60 21.36
CA ALA A 261 0.69 12.58 21.85
C ALA A 261 1.32 11.78 20.71
N MET A 262 0.56 11.45 19.68
CA MET A 262 1.02 10.80 18.44
C MET A 262 1.83 11.72 17.51
N HIS A 263 2.02 12.99 17.86
CA HIS A 263 2.63 14.02 17.01
C HIS A 263 1.92 14.19 15.65
N ARG A 264 0.60 13.93 15.61
CA ARG A 264 -0.23 14.27 14.45
C ARG A 264 -0.46 15.78 14.43
N ARG A 265 -0.47 16.36 13.24
CA ARG A 265 -0.51 17.82 13.08
C ARG A 265 -1.87 18.33 12.62
N HIS A 266 -2.93 17.64 13.03
CA HIS A 266 -4.31 18.06 12.82
C HIS A 266 -5.09 17.85 14.12
N THR A 267 -6.19 18.57 14.25
CA THR A 267 -7.15 18.44 15.35
C THR A 267 -8.38 17.68 14.90
N LYS A 268 -9.22 17.27 15.86
CA LYS A 268 -10.56 16.71 15.62
C LYS A 268 -11.38 17.61 14.68
N ALA A 269 -11.42 18.91 14.95
CA ALA A 269 -12.17 19.86 14.13
C ALA A 269 -11.68 19.89 12.67
N GLN A 270 -10.37 19.88 12.46
CA GLN A 270 -9.75 19.84 11.13
C GLN A 270 -10.00 18.52 10.40
N ALA A 271 -10.09 17.40 11.13
CA ALA A 271 -10.45 16.11 10.53
C ALA A 271 -11.86 16.14 9.95
N TYR A 272 -12.84 16.61 10.74
CA TYR A 272 -14.23 16.76 10.26
C TYR A 272 -14.35 17.76 9.11
N GLU A 273 -13.69 18.92 9.21
CA GLU A 273 -13.67 19.93 8.15
C GLU A 273 -13.15 19.37 6.82
N LEU A 274 -12.06 18.61 6.86
CA LEU A 274 -11.50 17.97 5.67
C LEU A 274 -12.48 16.94 5.08
N ILE A 275 -13.09 16.10 5.92
CA ILE A 275 -14.06 15.08 5.48
C ILE A 275 -15.26 15.73 4.83
N ASP A 276 -15.83 16.78 5.46
CA ASP A 276 -16.97 17.50 4.93
C ASP A 276 -16.65 18.16 3.58
N LYS A 277 -15.47 18.76 3.47
CA LYS A 277 -14.98 19.38 2.23
C LYS A 277 -14.84 18.32 1.11
N LEU A 278 -14.25 17.17 1.42
CA LEU A 278 -14.10 16.07 0.48
C LEU A 278 -15.45 15.55 -0.02
N ARG A 279 -16.41 15.30 0.88
CA ARG A 279 -17.74 14.80 0.53
C ARG A 279 -18.61 15.81 -0.19
N GLN A 280 -18.45 17.11 0.09
CA GLN A 280 -19.14 18.18 -0.66
C GLN A 280 -18.60 18.27 -2.10
N ALA A 281 -17.30 18.17 -2.29
CA ALA A 281 -16.68 18.25 -3.61
C ALA A 281 -16.85 16.95 -4.42
N ILE A 282 -16.91 15.80 -3.76
CA ILE A 282 -16.97 14.47 -4.39
C ILE A 282 -18.04 13.64 -3.64
N PRO A 283 -19.33 13.79 -3.98
CA PRO A 283 -20.41 13.18 -3.20
C PRO A 283 -20.40 11.64 -3.15
N ASP A 284 -19.81 10.99 -4.14
CA ASP A 284 -19.66 9.53 -4.23
C ASP A 284 -18.27 9.03 -3.79
N LEU A 285 -17.53 9.82 -3.00
CA LEU A 285 -16.20 9.45 -2.55
C LEU A 285 -16.23 8.30 -1.54
N ALA A 286 -15.53 7.22 -1.84
CA ALA A 286 -15.18 6.19 -0.88
C ALA A 286 -13.96 6.64 -0.06
N LEU A 287 -14.18 6.98 1.21
CA LEU A 287 -13.12 7.29 2.16
C LEU A 287 -12.64 6.01 2.83
N ARG A 288 -11.34 5.75 2.68
CA ARG A 288 -10.64 4.72 3.44
C ARG A 288 -9.82 5.38 4.54
N THR A 289 -9.85 4.80 5.72
CA THR A 289 -9.02 5.25 6.84
C THR A 289 -8.34 4.09 7.55
N THR A 290 -7.31 4.43 8.29
CA THR A 290 -6.65 3.55 9.25
C THR A 290 -6.69 4.22 10.62
N LEU A 291 -7.08 3.46 11.65
CA LEU A 291 -7.10 3.89 13.04
C LEU A 291 -6.08 3.09 13.85
N LEU A 292 -5.58 3.70 14.91
CA LEU A 292 -4.64 3.13 15.85
C LEU A 292 -5.23 3.26 17.25
N VAL A 293 -5.42 2.14 17.95
CA VAL A 293 -6.01 2.08 19.29
C VAL A 293 -5.01 1.56 20.31
N GLY A 294 -5.19 1.92 21.57
CA GLY A 294 -4.29 1.50 22.63
C GLY A 294 -2.93 2.17 22.59
N TYR A 295 -2.84 3.37 22.01
CA TYR A 295 -1.63 4.17 22.08
C TYR A 295 -1.37 4.63 23.52
N PRO A 296 -0.11 4.80 23.97
CA PRO A 296 0.22 5.20 25.33
C PRO A 296 -0.62 6.36 25.85
N GLY A 297 -1.23 6.16 27.02
CA GLY A 297 -2.11 7.15 27.67
C GLY A 297 -3.52 7.25 27.08
N GLU A 298 -3.92 6.42 26.13
CA GLU A 298 -5.29 6.41 25.60
C GLU A 298 -6.30 5.98 26.66
N THR A 299 -7.17 6.90 27.05
CA THR A 299 -8.24 6.66 28.02
C THR A 299 -9.48 6.04 27.37
N GLU A 300 -10.41 5.54 28.18
CA GLU A 300 -11.71 5.09 27.66
C GLU A 300 -12.52 6.22 27.03
N ALA A 301 -12.38 7.43 27.56
CA ALA A 301 -13.05 8.62 26.99
C ALA A 301 -12.52 8.95 25.58
N ASP A 302 -11.20 8.86 25.37
CA ASP A 302 -10.59 9.03 24.04
C ASP A 302 -11.08 7.98 23.07
N PHE A 303 -11.19 6.73 23.52
CA PHE A 303 -11.66 5.63 22.71
C PHE A 303 -13.16 5.75 22.36
N GLU A 304 -14.02 6.17 23.30
CA GLU A 304 -15.44 6.42 23.00
C GLU A 304 -15.60 7.57 22.01
N GLU A 305 -14.75 8.60 22.08
CA GLU A 305 -14.70 9.67 21.09
C GLU A 305 -14.33 9.14 19.69
N LEU A 306 -13.40 8.20 19.61
CA LEU A 306 -13.02 7.53 18.38
C LEU A 306 -14.18 6.69 17.80
N LEU A 307 -14.91 5.95 18.63
CA LEU A 307 -16.11 5.22 18.20
C LEU A 307 -17.20 6.16 17.65
N GLU A 308 -17.41 7.30 18.33
CA GLU A 308 -18.37 8.30 17.86
C GLU A 308 -17.94 8.91 16.51
N PHE A 309 -16.65 9.12 16.30
CA PHE A 309 -16.10 9.55 15.02
C PHE A 309 -16.43 8.52 13.91
N VAL A 310 -16.24 7.23 14.16
CA VAL A 310 -16.57 6.17 13.20
C VAL A 310 -18.08 6.15 12.91
N ARG A 311 -18.95 6.27 13.94
CA ARG A 311 -20.42 6.34 13.77
C ARG A 311 -20.86 7.52 12.93
N THR A 312 -20.25 8.68 13.18
CA THR A 312 -20.63 9.94 12.51
C THR A 312 -20.14 9.98 11.07
N VAL A 313 -18.87 9.64 10.85
CA VAL A 313 -18.25 9.71 9.52
C VAL A 313 -18.70 8.59 8.62
N ARG A 314 -18.91 7.38 9.15
CA ARG A 314 -19.35 6.19 8.40
C ARG A 314 -18.43 5.89 7.21
N PHE A 315 -17.15 5.69 7.51
CA PHE A 315 -16.15 5.38 6.49
C PHE A 315 -16.58 4.18 5.61
N GLU A 316 -16.38 4.31 4.31
CA GLU A 316 -16.65 3.24 3.37
C GLU A 316 -15.68 2.08 3.56
N ARG A 317 -14.43 2.38 3.93
CA ARG A 317 -13.37 1.40 4.24
C ARG A 317 -12.62 1.82 5.48
N LEU A 318 -12.41 0.90 6.40
CA LEU A 318 -11.67 1.17 7.63
C LEU A 318 -10.85 -0.05 8.05
N GLY A 319 -9.60 0.20 8.39
CA GLY A 319 -8.76 -0.73 9.11
C GLY A 319 -8.39 -0.16 10.47
N VAL A 320 -8.31 -1.00 11.50
CA VAL A 320 -7.86 -0.61 12.83
C VAL A 320 -6.77 -1.55 13.30
N PHE A 321 -5.75 -1.01 13.93
CA PHE A 321 -4.61 -1.75 14.46
C PHE A 321 -4.40 -1.42 15.95
N PRO A 322 -4.01 -2.41 16.76
CA PRO A 322 -3.51 -2.12 18.08
C PRO A 322 -2.16 -1.41 18.00
N TYR A 323 -1.85 -0.54 18.94
CA TYR A 323 -0.52 0.03 19.05
C TYR A 323 0.52 -1.07 19.30
N SER A 324 1.55 -1.07 18.50
CA SER A 324 2.75 -1.89 18.64
C SER A 324 3.94 -0.97 18.89
N GLU A 325 4.64 -1.19 19.98
CA GLU A 325 5.85 -0.42 20.27
C GLU A 325 6.94 -0.75 19.26
N GLU A 326 7.42 0.29 18.57
CA GLU A 326 8.48 0.18 17.57
C GLU A 326 9.75 0.86 18.08
N GLU A 327 10.78 0.05 18.24
CA GLU A 327 12.09 0.49 18.73
C GLU A 327 12.63 1.71 17.98
N GLY A 328 13.23 2.63 18.72
CA GLY A 328 13.84 3.84 18.16
C GLY A 328 12.84 4.96 17.82
N THR A 329 11.53 4.72 17.90
CA THR A 329 10.50 5.76 17.71
C THR A 329 10.44 6.70 18.92
N TYR A 330 9.77 7.85 18.72
CA TYR A 330 9.56 8.78 19.84
C TYR A 330 8.77 8.14 20.98
N SER A 331 7.69 7.41 20.63
CA SER A 331 6.82 6.79 21.62
C SER A 331 7.56 5.76 22.46
N ALA A 332 8.29 4.85 21.83
CA ALA A 332 9.07 3.82 22.53
C ALA A 332 10.14 4.39 23.47
N ARG A 333 10.65 5.59 23.17
CA ARG A 333 11.70 6.23 24.01
C ARG A 333 11.15 7.08 25.15
N ASN A 334 9.93 7.59 25.01
CA ASN A 334 9.43 8.66 25.88
C ASN A 334 8.11 8.36 26.58
N LEU A 335 7.38 7.36 26.12
CA LEU A 335 6.06 7.03 26.64
C LEU A 335 6.03 5.57 27.09
N PRO A 336 5.50 5.27 28.30
CA PRO A 336 5.28 3.88 28.69
C PRO A 336 4.13 3.29 27.88
N ASP A 337 4.25 2.05 27.42
CA ASP A 337 3.11 1.32 26.86
C ASP A 337 2.22 0.83 28.01
N ASP A 338 1.34 1.70 28.46
CA ASP A 338 0.53 1.55 29.68
C ASP A 338 -0.88 1.02 29.42
N VAL A 339 -1.26 0.79 28.14
CA VAL A 339 -2.54 0.20 27.79
C VAL A 339 -2.38 -1.33 27.68
N PRO A 340 -3.05 -2.13 28.53
CA PRO A 340 -2.96 -3.59 28.48
C PRO A 340 -3.35 -4.17 27.12
N GLU A 341 -2.70 -5.26 26.72
CA GLU A 341 -2.94 -5.88 25.40
C GLU A 341 -4.39 -6.33 25.21
N GLU A 342 -5.04 -6.84 26.30
CA GLU A 342 -6.46 -7.23 26.25
C GLU A 342 -7.36 -6.02 25.95
N VAL A 343 -6.99 -4.84 26.45
CA VAL A 343 -7.74 -3.59 26.19
C VAL A 343 -7.54 -3.15 24.74
N LYS A 344 -6.31 -3.21 24.23
CA LYS A 344 -6.02 -2.91 22.81
C LYS A 344 -6.85 -3.81 21.91
N GLN A 345 -6.82 -5.12 22.16
CA GLN A 345 -7.57 -6.11 21.37
C GLN A 345 -9.08 -5.88 21.45
N SER A 346 -9.62 -5.64 22.65
CA SER A 346 -11.05 -5.31 22.83
C SER A 346 -11.46 -4.05 22.07
N ARG A 347 -10.60 -3.02 22.03
CA ARG A 347 -10.85 -1.80 21.25
C ARG A 347 -10.87 -2.07 19.76
N VAL A 348 -9.94 -2.90 19.24
CA VAL A 348 -9.96 -3.36 17.84
C VAL A 348 -11.29 -4.04 17.52
N GLU A 349 -11.71 -5.00 18.34
CA GLU A 349 -12.96 -5.75 18.13
C GLU A 349 -14.19 -4.83 18.12
N ARG A 350 -14.27 -3.85 19.02
CA ARG A 350 -15.38 -2.89 19.10
C ARG A 350 -15.44 -1.99 17.87
N VAL A 351 -14.30 -1.49 17.40
CA VAL A 351 -14.24 -0.68 16.17
C VAL A 351 -14.64 -1.52 14.95
N MET A 352 -14.14 -2.75 14.84
CA MET A 352 -14.46 -3.63 13.71
C MET A 352 -15.91 -4.08 13.71
N ALA A 353 -16.51 -4.36 14.88
CA ALA A 353 -17.92 -4.68 14.97
C ALA A 353 -18.80 -3.51 14.45
N LEU A 354 -18.50 -2.28 14.86
CA LEU A 354 -19.18 -1.08 14.38
C LEU A 354 -18.97 -0.88 12.87
N GLN A 355 -17.74 -1.08 12.38
CA GLN A 355 -17.43 -0.93 10.97
C GLN A 355 -18.13 -1.99 10.10
N ASN A 356 -18.31 -3.22 10.60
CA ASN A 356 -19.07 -4.26 9.91
C ASN A 356 -20.51 -3.83 9.65
N GLU A 357 -21.18 -3.28 10.68
CA GLU A 357 -22.55 -2.75 10.52
C GLU A 357 -22.60 -1.65 9.46
N ILE A 358 -21.67 -0.68 9.53
CA ILE A 358 -21.56 0.42 8.58
C ILE A 358 -21.28 -0.10 7.16
N SER A 359 -20.37 -1.05 7.02
CA SER A 359 -19.99 -1.64 5.72
C SER A 359 -21.19 -2.35 5.09
N LEU A 360 -21.94 -3.17 5.84
CA LEU A 360 -23.14 -3.85 5.37
C LEU A 360 -24.22 -2.87 4.91
N GLU A 361 -24.46 -1.79 5.66
CA GLU A 361 -25.44 -0.77 5.28
C GLU A 361 -25.02 -0.04 4.01
N ASN A 362 -23.73 0.38 3.90
CA ASN A 362 -23.18 1.01 2.72
C ASN A 362 -23.28 0.08 1.50
N ASN A 363 -23.00 -1.22 1.67
CA ASN A 363 -23.08 -2.21 0.61
C ASN A 363 -24.52 -2.47 0.15
N ARG A 364 -25.46 -2.55 1.10
CA ARG A 364 -26.90 -2.69 0.77
C ARG A 364 -27.43 -1.50 -0.01
N ALA A 365 -26.96 -0.29 0.26
CA ALA A 365 -27.33 0.90 -0.50
C ALA A 365 -26.86 0.88 -1.96
N ARG A 366 -25.90 0.01 -2.30
CA ARG A 366 -25.41 -0.19 -3.68
C ARG A 366 -26.28 -1.16 -4.49
N ILE A 367 -27.15 -1.95 -3.87
CA ILE A 367 -28.02 -2.90 -4.57
C ILE A 367 -28.89 -2.16 -5.57
N GLY A 368 -28.91 -2.67 -6.82
CA GLY A 368 -29.63 -2.06 -7.95
C GLY A 368 -28.80 -1.02 -8.72
N GLN A 369 -27.69 -0.55 -8.19
CA GLN A 369 -26.80 0.39 -8.88
C GLN A 369 -26.05 -0.31 -10.02
N LEU A 370 -25.76 0.44 -11.07
CA LEU A 370 -24.97 0.01 -12.21
C LEU A 370 -23.54 0.54 -12.03
N GLU A 371 -22.58 -0.34 -11.89
CA GLU A 371 -21.20 0.01 -11.64
C GLU A 371 -20.26 -0.43 -12.75
N ARG A 372 -19.23 0.37 -12.99
CA ARG A 372 -18.13 0.00 -13.86
C ARG A 372 -17.11 -0.82 -13.07
N VAL A 373 -16.94 -2.08 -13.47
CA VAL A 373 -16.11 -3.08 -12.77
C VAL A 373 -14.97 -3.54 -13.66
N ILE A 374 -13.76 -3.57 -13.13
CA ILE A 374 -12.59 -4.21 -13.74
C ILE A 374 -12.50 -5.66 -13.25
N ILE A 375 -12.26 -6.62 -14.15
CA ILE A 375 -12.11 -8.03 -13.77
C ILE A 375 -10.67 -8.30 -13.37
N ASP A 376 -10.46 -8.74 -12.15
CA ASP A 376 -9.14 -9.08 -11.62
C ASP A 376 -8.78 -10.55 -11.78
N SER A 377 -9.74 -11.45 -11.53
CA SER A 377 -9.49 -12.89 -11.58
C SER A 377 -10.74 -13.71 -11.87
N ARG A 378 -10.58 -15.02 -11.89
CA ARG A 378 -11.67 -15.99 -11.83
C ARG A 378 -11.40 -16.98 -10.70
N GLN A 379 -12.37 -17.16 -9.83
CA GLN A 379 -12.34 -18.08 -8.70
C GLN A 379 -13.56 -19.02 -8.80
N GLY A 380 -13.33 -20.26 -9.13
CA GLY A 380 -14.41 -21.24 -9.31
C GLY A 380 -15.45 -20.79 -10.34
N ASP A 381 -16.69 -20.66 -9.89
CA ASP A 381 -17.83 -20.27 -10.70
C ASP A 381 -18.07 -18.75 -10.79
N PHE A 382 -17.18 -17.95 -10.19
CA PHE A 382 -17.28 -16.50 -10.20
C PHE A 382 -16.09 -15.85 -10.91
N TYR A 383 -16.35 -14.74 -11.56
CA TYR A 383 -15.36 -13.71 -11.85
C TYR A 383 -15.31 -12.75 -10.68
N VAL A 384 -14.11 -12.39 -10.29
CA VAL A 384 -13.83 -11.43 -9.22
C VAL A 384 -13.42 -10.13 -9.87
N GLY A 385 -14.08 -9.05 -9.50
CA GLY A 385 -13.77 -7.73 -10.00
C GLY A 385 -13.90 -6.66 -8.92
N ARG A 386 -13.53 -5.44 -9.26
CA ARG A 386 -13.57 -4.27 -8.37
C ARG A 386 -14.20 -3.08 -9.07
N SER A 387 -14.83 -2.25 -8.28
CA SER A 387 -15.29 -0.93 -8.71
C SER A 387 -14.21 0.15 -8.51
N GLN A 388 -14.53 1.38 -8.89
CA GLN A 388 -13.67 2.53 -8.59
C GLN A 388 -13.53 2.81 -7.08
N TYR A 389 -14.39 2.25 -6.27
CA TYR A 389 -14.47 2.46 -4.82
C TYR A 389 -13.63 1.45 -4.01
N ASP A 390 -12.94 0.53 -4.70
CA ASP A 390 -12.27 -0.60 -4.06
C ASP A 390 -10.85 -0.78 -4.60
N SER A 391 -9.87 -0.83 -3.71
CA SER A 391 -8.47 -1.08 -4.05
C SER A 391 -8.17 -2.58 -4.08
N PRO A 392 -7.31 -3.06 -4.97
CA PRO A 392 -6.93 -4.47 -5.00
C PRO A 392 -6.30 -4.90 -3.67
N GLU A 393 -6.55 -6.15 -3.28
CA GLU A 393 -5.92 -6.86 -2.15
C GLU A 393 -6.33 -6.38 -0.75
N VAL A 394 -6.96 -5.21 -0.61
CA VAL A 394 -7.25 -4.62 0.71
C VAL A 394 -8.71 -4.23 0.93
N ASP A 395 -9.51 -4.14 -0.13
CA ASP A 395 -10.92 -3.74 -0.05
C ASP A 395 -11.84 -4.83 -0.63
N GLN A 396 -13.10 -4.49 -0.83
CA GLN A 396 -14.17 -5.41 -1.23
C GLN A 396 -14.02 -5.90 -2.67
N GLU A 397 -14.56 -7.08 -2.91
CA GLU A 397 -14.67 -7.70 -4.23
C GLU A 397 -16.12 -7.68 -4.73
N ILE A 398 -16.29 -7.70 -6.05
CA ILE A 398 -17.58 -7.88 -6.71
C ILE A 398 -17.55 -9.24 -7.39
N LEU A 399 -18.38 -10.16 -6.90
CA LEU A 399 -18.50 -11.53 -7.39
C LEU A 399 -19.55 -11.60 -8.49
N ILE A 400 -19.13 -11.97 -9.71
CA ILE A 400 -19.99 -12.04 -10.90
C ILE A 400 -20.09 -13.49 -11.35
N PRO A 401 -21.28 -14.14 -11.34
CA PRO A 401 -21.42 -15.51 -11.79
C PRO A 401 -20.93 -15.70 -13.23
N ALA A 402 -20.08 -16.70 -13.44
CA ALA A 402 -19.53 -17.00 -14.76
C ALA A 402 -20.62 -17.47 -15.76
N ALA A 403 -21.56 -18.31 -15.31
CA ALA A 403 -22.76 -18.73 -16.06
C ALA A 403 -22.48 -19.04 -17.55
N GLY A 404 -21.36 -19.70 -17.87
CA GLY A 404 -20.93 -20.02 -19.23
C GLY A 404 -20.37 -18.83 -20.05
N ARG A 405 -20.34 -17.63 -19.50
CA ARG A 405 -19.77 -16.43 -20.17
C ARG A 405 -18.25 -16.38 -19.99
N ARG A 406 -17.56 -15.74 -20.93
CA ARG A 406 -16.11 -15.50 -20.85
C ARG A 406 -15.84 -14.01 -20.67
N LEU A 407 -15.45 -13.59 -19.47
CA LEU A 407 -14.93 -12.27 -19.21
C LEU A 407 -13.40 -12.24 -19.32
N ILE A 408 -12.90 -11.10 -19.77
CA ILE A 408 -11.45 -10.93 -20.00
C ILE A 408 -10.88 -10.17 -18.80
N ARG A 409 -9.87 -10.75 -18.17
CA ARG A 409 -9.11 -10.12 -17.07
C ARG A 409 -8.56 -8.76 -17.50
N GLY A 410 -8.67 -7.76 -16.65
CA GLY A 410 -8.25 -6.38 -16.92
C GLY A 410 -9.19 -5.60 -17.85
N CYS A 411 -10.31 -6.20 -18.29
CA CYS A 411 -11.35 -5.48 -19.02
C CYS A 411 -12.44 -4.96 -18.09
N PHE A 412 -13.03 -3.84 -18.49
CA PHE A 412 -14.12 -3.20 -17.77
C PHE A 412 -15.48 -3.66 -18.30
N TYR A 413 -16.39 -3.88 -17.38
CA TYR A 413 -17.77 -4.27 -17.67
C TYR A 413 -18.74 -3.43 -16.84
N GLN A 414 -19.95 -3.26 -17.35
CA GLN A 414 -21.05 -2.69 -16.57
C GLN A 414 -21.73 -3.83 -15.81
N VAL A 415 -21.81 -3.70 -14.51
CA VAL A 415 -22.31 -4.72 -13.58
C VAL A 415 -23.39 -4.10 -12.71
N ARG A 416 -24.56 -4.71 -12.68
CA ARG A 416 -25.63 -4.34 -11.75
C ARG A 416 -25.45 -5.11 -10.45
N ILE A 417 -25.32 -4.39 -9.35
CA ILE A 417 -25.20 -5.00 -8.02
C ILE A 417 -26.55 -5.64 -7.65
N THR A 418 -26.55 -6.91 -7.29
CA THR A 418 -27.75 -7.70 -7.02
C THR A 418 -27.89 -8.12 -5.56
N ALA A 419 -26.78 -8.29 -4.86
CA ALA A 419 -26.75 -8.62 -3.43
C ALA A 419 -25.50 -8.06 -2.75
N ALA A 420 -25.51 -8.02 -1.43
CA ALA A 420 -24.45 -7.47 -0.63
C ALA A 420 -24.26 -8.28 0.66
N GLU A 421 -23.03 -8.51 1.02
CA GLU A 421 -22.55 -9.01 2.30
C GLU A 421 -21.70 -7.93 3.01
N ASP A 422 -21.15 -8.26 4.18
CA ASP A 422 -20.38 -7.29 5.00
C ASP A 422 -19.19 -6.71 4.23
N TYR A 423 -18.50 -7.55 3.46
CA TYR A 423 -17.28 -7.19 2.73
C TYR A 423 -17.33 -7.46 1.22
N ASP A 424 -18.36 -8.17 0.71
CA ASP A 424 -18.44 -8.51 -0.70
C ASP A 424 -19.77 -8.11 -1.30
N LEU A 425 -19.75 -7.88 -2.60
CA LEU A 425 -20.91 -7.60 -3.42
C LEU A 425 -21.08 -8.70 -4.47
N TYR A 426 -22.33 -8.94 -4.82
CA TYR A 426 -22.69 -9.79 -5.96
C TYR A 426 -23.27 -8.95 -7.05
N GLY A 427 -22.96 -9.28 -8.29
CA GLY A 427 -23.48 -8.53 -9.41
C GLY A 427 -23.65 -9.36 -10.66
N GLU A 428 -24.47 -8.84 -11.56
CA GLU A 428 -24.71 -9.43 -12.88
C GLU A 428 -24.32 -8.44 -13.98
N LEU A 429 -23.84 -9.00 -15.10
CA LEU A 429 -23.53 -8.16 -16.26
C LEU A 429 -24.80 -7.52 -16.79
N GLU A 430 -24.73 -6.20 -17.00
CA GLU A 430 -25.78 -5.51 -17.75
C GLU A 430 -25.81 -6.05 -19.18
N THR A 431 -26.92 -6.65 -19.54
CA THR A 431 -27.17 -7.06 -20.92
C THR A 431 -27.63 -5.86 -21.72
N LYS A 432 -26.91 -5.54 -22.81
CA LYS A 432 -27.34 -4.52 -23.78
C LYS A 432 -28.65 -4.94 -24.48
#